data_e14ef0a6af5e86d11354e7517d869d28
#
_entry.id   e14ef0a6af5e86d11354e7517d869d28
#
_cell.length_a   1.000
_cell.length_b   1.000
_cell.length_c   1.000
_cell.angle_alpha   90.00
_cell.angle_beta   90.00
_cell.angle_gamma   90.00
#
_symmetry.space_group_name_H-M   'P 1'
#
loop_
_entity.id
_entity.type
_entity.pdbx_description
1 polymer ?
#
loop_
_entity_poly.entity_id
_entity_poly.type
_entity_poly.pdbx_seq_one_letter_code
_entity_poly.pdbx_strand_id
1 'polypeptide(L)'
;MSGLQTLIAFLVALTILIFVHELGHYLVARFFDVKVLRFSIGFGKPLLRWTVGKDRTEWVLAAIPLGGYVRMLDERDSPDAPIAPELLPRAFSRKPLGQRAAIVAAGPIANFLLAIALYAALGAIGVREPAPIVDEPAAQSLAAQAGLERGDRI
;
A
#
# COMPACT_ATOMS: atom_id res chain seq x y z
N MET A 1 11.63 3.63 -21.84
CA MET A 1 10.72 2.49 -21.50
C MET A 1 9.56 2.52 -22.48
N SER A 2 9.11 1.34 -22.98
CA SER A 2 7.90 1.29 -23.81
C SER A 2 6.66 1.59 -22.94
N GLY A 3 5.57 2.12 -23.53
CA GLY A 3 4.33 2.39 -22.78
C GLY A 3 3.79 1.14 -22.06
N LEU A 4 3.99 -0.05 -22.63
CA LEU A 4 3.61 -1.32 -22.00
C LEU A 4 4.44 -1.61 -20.74
N GLN A 5 5.75 -1.36 -20.76
CA GLN A 5 6.61 -1.54 -19.59
C GLN A 5 6.20 -0.60 -18.45
N THR A 6 5.89 0.65 -18.78
CA THR A 6 5.42 1.64 -17.79
C THR A 6 4.09 1.22 -17.18
N LEU A 7 3.15 0.73 -18.00
CA LEU A 7 1.86 0.24 -17.51
C LEU A 7 2.03 -0.97 -16.59
N ILE A 8 2.85 -1.94 -16.95
CA ILE A 8 3.11 -3.13 -16.13
C ILE A 8 3.75 -2.71 -14.80
N ALA A 9 4.79 -1.85 -14.83
CA ALA A 9 5.45 -1.37 -13.62
C ALA A 9 4.47 -0.62 -12.70
N PHE A 10 3.60 0.21 -13.26
CA PHE A 10 2.54 0.90 -12.50
C PHE A 10 1.59 -0.07 -11.83
N LEU A 11 1.07 -1.07 -12.55
CA LEU A 11 0.15 -2.06 -12.00
C LEU A 11 0.79 -2.91 -10.90
N VAL A 12 2.06 -3.27 -11.04
CA VAL A 12 2.82 -3.99 -10.01
C VAL A 12 2.98 -3.12 -8.76
N ALA A 13 3.42 -1.87 -8.92
CA ALA A 13 3.59 -0.94 -7.80
C ALA A 13 2.26 -0.68 -7.07
N LEU A 14 1.19 -0.45 -7.82
CA LEU A 14 -0.16 -0.26 -7.27
C LEU A 14 -0.63 -1.49 -6.48
N THR A 15 -0.41 -2.69 -7.02
CA THR A 15 -0.79 -3.95 -6.34
C THR A 15 -0.03 -4.13 -5.02
N ILE A 16 1.27 -3.81 -4.99
CA ILE A 16 2.07 -3.86 -3.77
C ILE A 16 1.55 -2.86 -2.73
N LEU A 17 1.27 -1.61 -3.14
CA LEU A 17 0.72 -0.58 -2.25
C LEU A 17 -0.64 -0.99 -1.67
N ILE A 18 -1.52 -1.54 -2.49
CA ILE A 18 -2.83 -2.04 -2.05
C ILE A 18 -2.64 -3.20 -1.07
N PHE A 19 -1.78 -4.17 -1.41
CA PHE A 19 -1.51 -5.31 -0.54
C PHE A 19 -1.02 -4.88 0.84
N VAL A 20 -0.03 -3.99 0.91
CA VAL A 20 0.54 -3.49 2.17
C VAL A 20 -0.49 -2.70 2.97
N HIS A 21 -1.29 -1.88 2.30
CA HIS A 21 -2.39 -1.13 2.92
C HIS A 21 -3.40 -2.05 3.59
N GLU A 22 -3.94 -3.01 2.84
CA GLU A 22 -4.93 -3.96 3.36
C GLU A 22 -4.32 -4.87 4.43
N LEU A 23 -3.03 -5.23 4.28
CA LEU A 23 -2.32 -6.02 5.28
C LEU A 23 -2.20 -5.27 6.61
N GLY A 24 -2.00 -3.95 6.57
CA GLY A 24 -2.01 -3.10 7.76
C GLY A 24 -3.33 -3.22 8.53
N HIS A 25 -4.46 -3.04 7.86
CA HIS A 25 -5.78 -3.23 8.45
C HIS A 25 -5.97 -4.65 9.01
N TYR A 26 -5.61 -5.66 8.24
CA TYR A 26 -5.73 -7.06 8.62
C TYR A 26 -4.94 -7.38 9.90
N LEU A 27 -3.66 -6.98 9.97
CA LEU A 27 -2.79 -7.29 11.09
C LEU A 27 -3.29 -6.62 12.38
N VAL A 28 -3.67 -5.35 12.33
CA VAL A 28 -4.15 -4.62 13.50
C VAL A 28 -5.53 -5.10 13.93
N ALA A 29 -6.42 -5.45 13.00
CA ALA A 29 -7.70 -6.09 13.31
C ALA A 29 -7.48 -7.42 14.05
N ARG A 30 -6.56 -8.25 13.58
CA ARG A 30 -6.18 -9.51 14.24
C ARG A 30 -5.56 -9.30 15.61
N PHE A 31 -4.71 -8.29 15.76
CA PHE A 31 -4.09 -7.93 17.03
C PHE A 31 -5.14 -7.58 18.11
N PHE A 32 -6.20 -6.89 17.73
CA PHE A 32 -7.33 -6.59 18.63
C PHE A 32 -8.41 -7.68 18.68
N ASP A 33 -8.10 -8.87 18.20
CA ASP A 33 -9.05 -10.00 18.15
C ASP A 33 -10.37 -9.65 17.45
N VAL A 34 -10.29 -8.89 16.35
CA VAL A 34 -11.42 -8.75 15.43
C VAL A 34 -11.40 -9.92 14.45
N LYS A 35 -12.55 -10.57 14.28
CA LYS A 35 -12.66 -11.65 13.30
C LYS A 35 -12.68 -11.09 11.89
N VAL A 36 -11.66 -11.43 11.10
CA VAL A 36 -11.60 -11.07 9.68
C VAL A 36 -12.18 -12.20 8.85
N LEU A 37 -13.20 -11.89 8.07
CA LEU A 37 -13.92 -12.83 7.22
C LEU A 37 -13.23 -12.99 5.87
N ARG A 38 -12.81 -11.86 5.26
CA ARG A 38 -12.15 -11.88 3.96
C ARG A 38 -11.06 -10.80 3.87
N PHE A 39 -9.97 -11.17 3.22
CA PHE A 39 -8.90 -10.30 2.78
C PHE A 39 -8.84 -10.38 1.26
N SER A 40 -9.07 -9.28 0.55
CA SER A 40 -9.11 -9.28 -0.91
C SER A 40 -8.16 -8.25 -1.50
N ILE A 41 -7.37 -8.69 -2.49
CA ILE A 41 -6.63 -7.82 -3.39
C ILE A 41 -7.41 -7.77 -4.69
N GLY A 42 -7.89 -6.59 -5.05
CA GLY A 42 -8.76 -6.39 -6.20
C GLY A 42 -10.24 -6.56 -5.90
N PHE A 43 -11.04 -6.29 -6.94
CA PHE A 43 -12.49 -6.40 -6.95
C PHE A 43 -12.98 -7.35 -8.04
N GLY A 44 -14.27 -7.69 -8.00
CA GLY A 44 -14.93 -8.51 -9.00
C GLY A 44 -14.75 -10.02 -8.79
N LYS A 45 -14.65 -10.78 -9.88
CA LYS A 45 -14.57 -12.25 -9.82
C LYS A 45 -13.26 -12.71 -9.19
N PRO A 46 -13.31 -13.62 -8.18
CA PRO A 46 -12.09 -14.18 -7.61
C PRO A 46 -11.37 -15.06 -8.63
N LEU A 47 -10.10 -14.75 -8.90
CA LEU A 47 -9.20 -15.56 -9.71
C LEU A 47 -8.57 -16.68 -8.89
N LEU A 48 -8.12 -16.34 -7.66
CA LEU A 48 -7.58 -17.29 -6.69
C LEU A 48 -8.26 -17.08 -5.35
N ARG A 49 -8.48 -18.19 -4.63
CA ARG A 49 -9.13 -18.19 -3.33
C ARG A 49 -8.56 -19.30 -2.45
N TRP A 50 -8.17 -18.93 -1.22
CA TRP A 50 -7.72 -19.90 -0.21
C TRP A 50 -8.08 -19.40 1.19
N THR A 51 -8.01 -20.28 2.17
CA THR A 51 -8.41 -19.99 3.56
C THR A 51 -7.20 -20.05 4.46
N VAL A 52 -7.03 -19.05 5.33
CA VAL A 52 -5.86 -18.92 6.23
C VAL A 52 -6.29 -18.81 7.69
N GLY A 53 -5.54 -19.48 8.54
CA GLY A 53 -5.57 -19.34 10.00
C GLY A 53 -6.80 -19.93 10.68
N LYS A 54 -6.82 -19.81 12.02
CA LYS A 54 -7.88 -20.36 12.89
C LYS A 54 -9.27 -19.78 12.60
N ASP A 55 -9.33 -18.52 12.19
CA ASP A 55 -10.59 -17.84 11.87
C ASP A 55 -11.11 -18.17 10.49
N ARG A 56 -10.37 -18.98 9.73
CA ARG A 56 -10.70 -19.35 8.35
C ARG A 56 -10.94 -18.11 7.47
N THR A 57 -10.10 -17.07 7.63
CA THR A 57 -10.14 -15.90 6.78
C THR A 57 -9.96 -16.30 5.34
N GLU A 58 -10.90 -15.91 4.48
CA GLU A 58 -10.81 -16.14 3.05
C GLU A 58 -9.89 -15.10 2.41
N TRP A 59 -8.80 -15.56 1.81
CA TRP A 59 -7.88 -14.71 1.04
C TRP A 59 -8.23 -14.82 -0.43
N VAL A 60 -8.36 -13.68 -1.08
CA VAL A 60 -8.83 -13.58 -2.47
C VAL A 60 -7.90 -12.70 -3.28
N LEU A 61 -7.53 -13.18 -4.46
CA LEU A 61 -6.99 -12.36 -5.54
C LEU A 61 -8.08 -12.24 -6.60
N ALA A 62 -8.55 -11.02 -6.83
CA ALA A 62 -9.64 -10.74 -7.75
C ALA A 62 -9.16 -10.15 -9.08
N ALA A 63 -10.04 -10.15 -10.08
CA ALA A 63 -9.71 -9.86 -11.47
C ALA A 63 -9.36 -8.38 -11.74
N ILE A 64 -9.87 -7.45 -10.92
CA ILE A 64 -9.71 -6.01 -11.15
C ILE A 64 -8.75 -5.45 -10.09
N PRO A 65 -7.46 -5.18 -10.42
CA PRO A 65 -6.43 -4.80 -9.45
C PRO A 65 -6.46 -3.30 -9.09
N LEU A 66 -7.64 -2.71 -8.94
CA LEU A 66 -7.83 -1.28 -8.67
C LEU A 66 -8.22 -1.00 -7.21
N GLY A 67 -7.76 -1.82 -6.26
CA GLY A 67 -8.03 -1.66 -4.84
C GLY A 67 -8.04 -2.99 -4.11
N GLY A 68 -8.47 -2.98 -2.86
CA GLY A 68 -8.63 -4.16 -2.03
C GLY A 68 -9.63 -3.88 -0.92
N TYR A 69 -9.86 -4.85 -0.07
CA TYR A 69 -10.65 -4.68 1.15
C TYR A 69 -10.40 -5.77 2.17
N VAL A 70 -10.53 -5.39 3.44
CA VAL A 70 -10.56 -6.31 4.57
C VAL A 70 -11.99 -6.33 5.12
N ARG A 71 -12.73 -7.43 4.92
CA ARG A 71 -14.05 -7.61 5.49
C ARG A 71 -13.95 -8.19 6.88
N MET A 72 -14.34 -7.41 7.85
CA MET A 72 -14.37 -7.80 9.26
C MET A 72 -15.79 -8.23 9.65
N LEU A 73 -15.92 -8.97 10.72
CA LEU A 73 -17.22 -9.28 11.30
C LEU A 73 -17.83 -7.98 11.86
N ASP A 74 -19.02 -7.60 11.39
CA ASP A 74 -19.74 -6.40 11.85
C ASP A 74 -21.24 -6.70 11.90
N GLU A 75 -21.91 -6.29 12.96
CA GLU A 75 -23.37 -6.49 13.14
C GLU A 75 -24.19 -5.72 12.10
N ARG A 76 -23.63 -4.63 11.55
CA ARG A 76 -24.29 -3.77 10.57
C ARG A 76 -24.34 -4.36 9.17
N ASP A 77 -23.47 -5.32 8.88
CA ASP A 77 -23.35 -5.92 7.54
C ASP A 77 -24.48 -6.93 7.22
N SER A 78 -25.15 -7.44 8.23
CA SER A 78 -26.21 -8.45 8.09
C SER A 78 -27.25 -8.30 9.18
N PRO A 79 -28.14 -7.30 9.08
CA PRO A 79 -29.17 -7.03 10.12
C PRO A 79 -30.08 -8.24 10.34
N ASP A 80 -30.37 -9.01 9.29
CA ASP A 80 -31.30 -10.15 9.31
C ASP A 80 -30.63 -11.49 9.67
N ALA A 81 -29.30 -11.51 9.81
CA ALA A 81 -28.56 -12.71 10.18
C ALA A 81 -27.80 -12.48 11.50
N PRO A 82 -28.40 -12.81 12.64
CA PRO A 82 -27.78 -12.57 13.94
C PRO A 82 -26.43 -13.29 14.07
N ILE A 83 -25.43 -12.54 14.53
CA ILE A 83 -24.12 -13.10 14.82
C ILE A 83 -24.24 -14.01 16.06
N ALA A 84 -23.62 -15.18 16.00
CA ALA A 84 -23.56 -16.07 17.14
C ALA A 84 -23.03 -15.35 18.39
N PRO A 85 -23.65 -15.48 19.57
CA PRO A 85 -23.28 -14.72 20.77
C PRO A 85 -21.79 -14.80 21.12
N GLU A 86 -21.14 -15.94 20.86
CA GLU A 86 -19.72 -16.18 21.13
C GLU A 86 -18.81 -15.31 20.25
N LEU A 87 -19.30 -14.87 19.10
CA LEU A 87 -18.55 -14.06 18.14
C LEU A 87 -18.76 -12.55 18.31
N LEU A 88 -19.79 -12.12 19.03
CA LEU A 88 -20.10 -10.71 19.26
C LEU A 88 -18.91 -9.90 19.81
N PRO A 89 -18.14 -10.39 20.81
CA PRO A 89 -16.96 -9.65 21.30
C PRO A 89 -15.88 -9.45 20.25
N ARG A 90 -15.92 -10.23 19.16
CA ARG A 90 -14.98 -10.19 18.05
C ARG A 90 -15.49 -9.38 16.84
N ALA A 91 -16.68 -8.76 16.96
CA ALA A 91 -17.22 -7.87 15.95
C ALA A 91 -16.50 -6.51 16.00
N PHE A 92 -16.20 -5.93 14.83
CA PHE A 92 -15.57 -4.61 14.72
C PHE A 92 -16.41 -3.51 15.38
N SER A 93 -17.73 -3.55 15.21
CA SER A 93 -18.67 -2.60 15.82
C SER A 93 -18.63 -2.60 17.35
N ARG A 94 -18.28 -3.72 17.98
CA ARG A 94 -18.21 -3.89 19.44
C ARG A 94 -16.88 -3.44 20.06
N LYS A 95 -15.86 -3.17 19.22
CA LYS A 95 -14.57 -2.74 19.73
C LYS A 95 -14.61 -1.27 20.20
N PRO A 96 -13.82 -0.90 21.22
CA PRO A 96 -13.68 0.48 21.66
C PRO A 96 -13.24 1.39 20.50
N LEU A 97 -13.64 2.68 20.58
CA LEU A 97 -13.35 3.65 19.53
C LEU A 97 -11.84 3.72 19.17
N GLY A 98 -10.97 3.70 20.18
CA GLY A 98 -9.51 3.72 19.96
C GLY A 98 -9.01 2.53 19.14
N GLN A 99 -9.54 1.32 19.39
CA GLN A 99 -9.17 0.12 18.61
C GLN A 99 -9.69 0.22 17.17
N ARG A 100 -10.91 0.69 16.98
CA ARG A 100 -11.48 0.92 15.64
C ARG A 100 -10.67 1.97 14.87
N ALA A 101 -10.32 3.09 15.52
CA ALA A 101 -9.48 4.13 14.93
C ALA A 101 -8.09 3.59 14.55
N ALA A 102 -7.46 2.80 15.42
CA ALA A 102 -6.17 2.17 15.14
C ALA A 102 -6.25 1.22 13.93
N ILE A 103 -7.31 0.42 13.83
CA ILE A 103 -7.53 -0.47 12.67
C ILE A 103 -7.67 0.35 11.39
N VAL A 104 -8.45 1.42 11.40
CA VAL A 104 -8.64 2.29 10.22
C VAL A 104 -7.35 3.02 9.83
N ALA A 105 -6.58 3.49 10.80
CA ALA A 105 -5.31 4.17 10.54
C ALA A 105 -4.20 3.21 10.08
N ALA A 106 -4.31 1.92 10.37
CA ALA A 106 -3.25 0.94 10.13
C ALA A 106 -2.89 0.79 8.64
N GLY A 107 -3.85 0.91 7.73
CA GLY A 107 -3.60 0.87 6.27
C GLY A 107 -2.68 2.00 5.80
N PRO A 108 -3.07 3.27 5.99
CA PRO A 108 -2.21 4.40 5.67
C PRO A 108 -0.84 4.34 6.35
N ILE A 109 -0.79 3.98 7.64
CA ILE A 109 0.47 3.84 8.39
C ILE A 109 1.37 2.76 7.77
N ALA A 110 0.82 1.63 7.35
CA ALA A 110 1.59 0.57 6.69
C ALA A 110 2.23 1.07 5.39
N ASN A 111 1.51 1.86 4.58
CA ASN A 111 2.07 2.47 3.37
C ASN A 111 3.16 3.51 3.69
N PHE A 112 3.01 4.29 4.76
CA PHE A 112 4.09 5.18 5.23
C PHE A 112 5.34 4.42 5.63
N LEU A 113 5.20 3.32 6.37
CA LEU A 113 6.33 2.47 6.75
C LEU A 113 6.99 1.83 5.52
N LEU A 114 6.21 1.41 4.53
CA LEU A 114 6.73 0.92 3.26
C LEU A 114 7.54 2.00 2.55
N ALA A 115 7.02 3.23 2.47
CA ALA A 115 7.72 4.35 1.84
C ALA A 115 9.07 4.63 2.53
N ILE A 116 9.09 4.69 3.87
CA ILE A 116 10.31 4.87 4.65
C ILE A 116 11.32 3.74 4.36
N ALA A 117 10.85 2.48 4.34
CA ALA A 117 11.70 1.33 4.06
C ALA A 117 12.31 1.38 2.65
N LEU A 118 11.49 1.76 1.64
CA LEU A 118 11.96 1.90 0.25
C LEU A 118 12.98 3.04 0.12
N TYR A 119 12.75 4.20 0.72
CA TYR A 119 13.72 5.31 0.70
C TYR A 119 15.00 4.96 1.44
N ALA A 120 14.93 4.28 2.57
CA ALA A 120 16.10 3.81 3.28
C ALA A 120 16.91 2.80 2.43
N ALA A 121 16.22 1.89 1.75
CA ALA A 121 16.86 0.93 0.84
C ALA A 121 17.54 1.64 -0.35
N LEU A 122 16.87 2.61 -0.97
CA LEU A 122 17.45 3.43 -2.05
C LEU A 122 18.69 4.19 -1.56
N GLY A 123 18.64 4.79 -0.36
CA GLY A 123 19.78 5.47 0.23
C GLY A 123 20.97 4.54 0.51
N ALA A 124 20.69 3.30 0.92
CA ALA A 124 21.72 2.31 1.20
C ALA A 124 22.38 1.72 -0.09
N ILE A 125 21.59 1.55 -1.14
CA ILE A 125 22.05 1.02 -2.43
C ILE A 125 22.79 2.10 -3.23
N GLY A 126 22.41 3.36 -3.05
CA GLY A 126 22.83 4.50 -3.85
C GLY A 126 22.02 4.60 -5.15
N VAL A 127 21.54 5.79 -5.46
CA VAL A 127 20.90 6.08 -6.75
C VAL A 127 21.93 6.79 -7.61
N ARG A 128 22.15 6.29 -8.81
CA ARG A 128 22.96 7.02 -9.82
C ARG A 128 22.13 8.20 -10.31
N GLU A 129 22.40 9.35 -9.77
CA GLU A 129 21.84 10.59 -10.31
C GLU A 129 22.67 11.03 -11.51
N PRO A 130 22.04 11.55 -12.59
CA PRO A 130 22.80 12.22 -13.65
C PRO A 130 23.57 13.38 -13.03
N ALA A 131 24.89 13.40 -13.24
CA ALA A 131 25.71 14.51 -12.77
C ALA A 131 25.20 15.81 -13.40
N PRO A 132 25.05 16.91 -12.63
CA PRO A 132 24.70 18.21 -13.17
C PRO A 132 25.89 18.76 -13.97
N ILE A 133 25.97 18.37 -15.23
CA ILE A 133 27.03 18.81 -16.16
C ILE A 133 26.49 19.99 -16.94
N VAL A 134 27.23 21.09 -16.94
CA VAL A 134 26.91 22.29 -17.70
C VAL A 134 27.12 22.05 -19.18
N ASP A 135 26.14 22.41 -20.00
CA ASP A 135 26.33 22.49 -21.45
C ASP A 135 27.00 23.83 -21.80
N GLU A 136 27.37 24.03 -23.06
CA GLU A 136 28.08 25.23 -23.51
C GLU A 136 27.25 26.49 -23.19
N PRO A 137 27.77 27.39 -22.32
CA PRO A 137 27.05 28.62 -22.00
C PRO A 137 26.88 29.50 -23.23
N ALA A 138 25.73 30.16 -23.35
CA ALA A 138 25.51 31.10 -24.46
C ALA A 138 26.58 32.21 -24.46
N ALA A 139 27.10 32.54 -25.62
CA ALA A 139 28.11 33.60 -25.76
C ALA A 139 27.62 34.91 -25.10
N GLN A 140 28.47 35.55 -24.31
CA GLN A 140 28.19 36.78 -23.55
C GLN A 140 27.18 36.63 -22.39
N SER A 141 26.76 35.40 -22.04
CA SER A 141 25.94 35.18 -20.84
C SER A 141 26.75 35.45 -19.57
N LEU A 142 26.05 35.64 -18.44
CA LEU A 142 26.67 35.75 -17.12
C LEU A 142 27.45 34.48 -16.77
N ALA A 143 26.97 33.32 -17.20
CA ALA A 143 27.63 32.06 -17.01
C ALA A 143 28.99 31.99 -17.76
N ALA A 144 29.03 32.41 -19.02
CA ALA A 144 30.27 32.51 -19.77
C ALA A 144 31.25 33.55 -19.18
N GLN A 145 30.73 34.69 -18.70
CA GLN A 145 31.53 35.71 -18.02
C GLN A 145 32.08 35.24 -16.68
N ALA A 146 31.36 34.35 -15.98
CA ALA A 146 31.81 33.72 -14.76
C ALA A 146 32.82 32.57 -14.98
N GLY A 147 33.16 32.27 -16.23
CA GLY A 147 34.15 31.24 -16.57
C GLY A 147 33.62 29.81 -16.56
N LEU A 148 32.28 29.62 -16.61
CA LEU A 148 31.71 28.26 -16.75
C LEU A 148 31.95 27.74 -18.16
N GLU A 149 32.46 26.53 -18.26
CA GLU A 149 32.75 25.83 -19.53
C GLU A 149 31.86 24.58 -19.66
N ARG A 150 31.70 24.12 -20.89
CA ARG A 150 31.04 22.85 -21.17
C ARG A 150 31.75 21.71 -20.47
N GLY A 151 31.01 20.92 -19.72
CA GLY A 151 31.54 19.79 -18.97
C GLY A 151 31.80 20.09 -17.51
N ASP A 152 31.67 21.33 -17.07
CA ASP A 152 31.76 21.67 -15.66
C ASP A 152 30.64 20.99 -14.87
N ARG A 153 30.98 20.55 -13.67
CA ARG A 153 30.07 19.91 -12.75
C ARG A 153 29.72 20.90 -11.62
N ILE A 154 28.42 21.20 -11.49
CA ILE A 154 27.89 22.08 -10.45
C ILE A 154 27.52 21.24 -9.21
#